data_726083059375bd1bd583fb893f293a74
#
_entry.id   726083059375bd1bd583fb893f293a74
#
_cell.length_a   1.000
_cell.length_b   1.000
_cell.length_c   1.000
_cell.angle_alpha   90.00
_cell.angle_beta   90.00
_cell.angle_gamma   90.00
#
_symmetry.space_group_name_H-M   'P 1'
#
loop_
_entity.id
_entity.type
_entity.pdbx_description
1 polymer ?
#
loop_
_entity_poly.entity_id
_entity_poly.type
_entity_poly.pdbx_seq_one_letter_code
_entity_poly.pdbx_strand_id
1 'polypeptide(L)'
;MKEEKEAFIESLYLRYAGKLERASLNYVRHRGEYRDLVDDSIQKTFLKAYEEYDALKDVPYIEAWLFKVCRYRLMTALNTYRRRQKRHVPLEDDAALTEQELMTAIDALPDRIGSRETLERILDALNEREKGLVQAHFVDGVSCEELAERQNTTIGAIRTALARLRKKARRLAENERT
;
A
#
# COMPACT_ATOMS: atom_id res chain seq x y z
N MET A 1 0.07 -2.72 -30.77
CA MET A 1 0.91 -2.46 -29.55
C MET A 1 0.45 -1.24 -28.75
N LYS A 2 0.50 0.00 -29.28
CA LYS A 2 0.06 1.19 -28.50
C LYS A 2 -1.44 1.17 -28.22
N GLU A 3 -2.26 0.92 -29.25
CA GLU A 3 -3.71 0.85 -29.14
C GLU A 3 -4.20 -0.27 -28.20
N GLU A 4 -3.57 -1.42 -28.21
CA GLU A 4 -3.88 -2.54 -27.30
C GLU A 4 -3.60 -2.18 -25.85
N LYS A 5 -2.48 -1.49 -25.62
CA LYS A 5 -2.08 -1.00 -24.29
C LYS A 5 -3.04 0.04 -23.78
N GLU A 6 -3.45 0.99 -24.63
CA GLU A 6 -4.44 2.02 -24.30
C GLU A 6 -5.80 1.39 -23.99
N ALA A 7 -6.28 0.46 -24.82
CA ALA A 7 -7.54 -0.24 -24.61
C ALA A 7 -7.54 -1.08 -23.31
N PHE A 8 -6.41 -1.73 -23.02
CA PHE A 8 -6.24 -2.47 -21.76
C PHE A 8 -6.38 -1.54 -20.54
N ILE A 9 -5.66 -0.42 -20.53
CA ILE A 9 -5.70 0.52 -19.42
C ILE A 9 -7.08 1.18 -19.29
N GLU A 10 -7.72 1.53 -20.39
CA GLU A 10 -9.08 2.05 -20.39
C GLU A 10 -10.06 1.05 -19.75
N SER A 11 -9.97 -0.23 -20.11
CA SER A 11 -10.79 -1.29 -19.53
C SER A 11 -10.58 -1.42 -18.01
N LEU A 12 -9.33 -1.34 -17.56
CA LEU A 12 -8.99 -1.36 -16.13
C LEU A 12 -9.53 -0.11 -15.42
N TYR A 13 -9.39 1.05 -16.04
CA TYR A 13 -9.85 2.30 -15.46
C TYR A 13 -11.37 2.27 -15.26
N LEU A 14 -12.13 1.93 -16.29
CA LEU A 14 -13.59 1.83 -16.23
C LEU A 14 -14.07 0.84 -15.15
N ARG A 15 -13.33 -0.25 -14.98
CA ARG A 15 -13.70 -1.32 -14.03
C ARG A 15 -13.29 -1.05 -12.60
N TYR A 16 -12.15 -0.39 -12.38
CA TYR A 16 -11.52 -0.32 -11.05
C TYR A 16 -11.36 1.08 -10.48
N ALA A 17 -11.42 2.16 -11.25
CA ALA A 17 -11.19 3.52 -10.74
C ALA A 17 -12.14 3.87 -9.60
N GLY A 18 -13.44 3.64 -9.75
CA GLY A 18 -14.41 3.91 -8.69
C GLY A 18 -14.26 3.02 -7.45
N LYS A 19 -13.77 1.78 -7.62
CA LYS A 19 -13.49 0.90 -6.49
C LYS A 19 -12.25 1.37 -5.71
N LEU A 20 -11.19 1.78 -6.43
CA LEU A 20 -9.98 2.33 -5.84
C LEU A 20 -10.27 3.64 -5.11
N GLU A 21 -11.07 4.53 -5.71
CA GLU A 21 -11.50 5.78 -5.08
C GLU A 21 -12.22 5.50 -3.76
N ARG A 22 -13.24 4.65 -3.78
CA ARG A 22 -14.01 4.30 -2.58
C ARG A 22 -13.12 3.70 -1.49
N ALA A 23 -12.24 2.77 -1.83
CA ALA A 23 -11.31 2.17 -0.88
C ALA A 23 -10.32 3.19 -0.31
N SER A 24 -9.81 4.09 -1.16
CA SER A 24 -8.88 5.14 -0.76
C SER A 24 -9.53 6.20 0.12
N LEU A 25 -10.76 6.63 -0.21
CA LEU A 25 -11.53 7.56 0.62
C LEU A 25 -11.88 6.95 1.99
N ASN A 26 -12.27 5.68 2.04
CA ASN A 26 -12.48 4.96 3.30
C ASN A 26 -11.19 4.92 4.13
N TYR A 27 -10.05 4.67 3.49
CA TYR A 27 -8.75 4.64 4.15
C TYR A 27 -8.38 5.99 4.79
N VAL A 28 -8.67 7.11 4.13
CA VAL A 28 -8.47 8.46 4.69
C VAL A 28 -9.68 8.95 5.51
N ARG A 29 -10.64 8.07 5.81
CA ARG A 29 -11.86 8.38 6.59
C ARG A 29 -12.65 9.55 6.00
N HIS A 30 -12.74 9.64 4.69
CA HIS A 30 -13.45 10.70 3.94
C HIS A 30 -13.03 12.14 4.30
N ARG A 31 -11.80 12.34 4.79
CA ARG A 31 -11.29 13.69 5.03
C ARG A 31 -11.05 14.41 3.71
N GLY A 32 -11.80 15.50 3.49
CA GLY A 32 -11.77 16.28 2.23
C GLY A 32 -10.40 16.83 1.91
N GLU A 33 -9.58 17.16 2.91
CA GLU A 33 -8.20 17.63 2.77
C GLU A 33 -7.25 16.66 2.05
N TYR A 34 -7.61 15.37 1.96
CA TYR A 34 -6.82 14.33 1.30
C TYR A 34 -7.35 13.91 -0.07
N ARG A 35 -8.40 14.58 -0.56
CA ARG A 35 -9.01 14.20 -1.83
C ARG A 35 -8.03 14.27 -3.00
N ASP A 36 -7.29 15.35 -3.11
CA ASP A 36 -6.28 15.51 -4.16
C ASP A 36 -5.20 14.43 -4.10
N LEU A 37 -4.82 14.00 -2.88
CA LEU A 37 -3.85 12.90 -2.70
C LEU A 37 -4.42 11.55 -3.13
N VAL A 38 -5.72 11.33 -2.92
CA VAL A 38 -6.43 10.13 -3.39
C VAL A 38 -6.45 10.11 -4.91
N ASP A 39 -6.89 11.20 -5.54
CA ASP A 39 -7.00 11.31 -6.99
C ASP A 39 -5.63 11.16 -7.68
N ASP A 40 -4.59 11.82 -7.18
CA ASP A 40 -3.21 11.69 -7.66
C ASP A 40 -2.68 10.24 -7.51
N SER A 41 -2.97 9.59 -6.39
CA SER A 41 -2.55 8.20 -6.15
C SER A 41 -3.20 7.23 -7.13
N ILE A 42 -4.48 7.44 -7.47
CA ILE A 42 -5.20 6.63 -8.46
C ILE A 42 -4.62 6.85 -9.86
N GLN A 43 -4.43 8.11 -10.27
CA GLN A 43 -3.85 8.44 -11.57
C GLN A 43 -2.46 7.80 -11.74
N LYS A 44 -1.59 7.96 -10.75
CA LYS A 44 -0.25 7.37 -10.75
C LYS A 44 -0.28 5.84 -10.77
N THR A 45 -1.31 5.21 -10.21
CA THR A 45 -1.49 3.76 -10.25
C THR A 45 -1.77 3.29 -11.67
N PHE A 46 -2.67 3.95 -12.41
CA PHE A 46 -2.95 3.60 -13.79
C PHE A 46 -1.80 3.96 -14.73
N LEU A 47 -1.07 5.05 -14.46
CA LEU A 47 0.15 5.38 -15.20
C LEU A 47 1.18 4.25 -15.05
N LYS A 48 1.37 3.76 -13.82
CA LYS A 48 2.28 2.63 -13.57
C LYS A 48 1.80 1.35 -14.25
N ALA A 49 0.50 1.06 -14.24
CA ALA A 49 -0.04 -0.07 -14.97
C ALA A 49 0.19 0.04 -16.48
N TYR A 50 0.14 1.27 -17.03
CA TYR A 50 0.49 1.52 -18.43
C TYR A 50 1.96 1.26 -18.72
N GLU A 51 2.87 1.67 -17.85
CA GLU A 51 4.32 1.42 -17.98
C GLU A 51 4.62 -0.08 -17.92
N GLU A 52 4.01 -0.80 -17.00
CA GLU A 52 4.23 -2.24 -16.75
C GLU A 52 3.28 -3.16 -17.55
N TYR A 53 2.69 -2.66 -18.65
CA TYR A 53 1.69 -3.39 -19.44
C TYR A 53 2.11 -4.81 -19.77
N ASP A 54 3.35 -4.99 -20.29
CA ASP A 54 3.83 -6.29 -20.75
C ASP A 54 3.94 -7.32 -19.61
N ALA A 55 4.21 -6.86 -18.41
CA ALA A 55 4.24 -7.69 -17.21
C ALA A 55 2.83 -7.96 -16.62
N LEU A 56 1.87 -7.07 -16.89
CA LEU A 56 0.56 -7.09 -16.25
C LEU A 56 -0.56 -7.67 -17.11
N LYS A 57 -0.43 -7.67 -18.44
CA LYS A 57 -1.49 -8.09 -19.36
C LYS A 57 -2.01 -9.51 -19.12
N ASP A 58 -1.14 -10.41 -18.64
CA ASP A 58 -1.44 -11.82 -18.41
C ASP A 58 -1.57 -12.17 -16.90
N VAL A 59 -1.57 -11.15 -16.01
CA VAL A 59 -1.66 -11.38 -14.57
C VAL A 59 -3.10 -11.67 -14.16
N PRO A 60 -3.39 -12.84 -13.57
CA PRO A 60 -4.78 -13.24 -13.24
C PRO A 60 -5.41 -12.40 -12.11
N TYR A 61 -4.60 -11.72 -11.31
CA TYR A 61 -5.05 -10.95 -10.13
C TYR A 61 -4.69 -9.46 -10.23
N ILE A 62 -4.89 -8.86 -11.42
CA ILE A 62 -4.59 -7.44 -11.67
C ILE A 62 -5.30 -6.50 -10.67
N GLU A 63 -6.49 -6.87 -10.20
CA GLU A 63 -7.22 -6.11 -9.18
C GLU A 63 -6.41 -5.96 -7.90
N ALA A 64 -5.87 -7.07 -7.37
CA ALA A 64 -5.05 -7.05 -6.16
C ALA A 64 -3.81 -6.18 -6.34
N TRP A 65 -3.16 -6.23 -7.50
CA TRP A 65 -2.03 -5.39 -7.85
C TRP A 65 -2.40 -3.91 -7.83
N LEU A 66 -3.50 -3.52 -8.48
CA LEU A 66 -3.98 -2.14 -8.54
C LEU A 66 -4.26 -1.58 -7.12
N PHE A 67 -4.98 -2.34 -6.29
CA PHE A 67 -5.28 -1.93 -4.90
C PHE A 67 -4.01 -1.77 -4.08
N LYS A 68 -3.07 -2.68 -4.22
CA LYS A 68 -1.78 -2.69 -3.53
C LYS A 68 -0.95 -1.44 -3.89
N VAL A 69 -0.78 -1.17 -5.18
CA VAL A 69 -0.04 0.00 -5.69
C VAL A 69 -0.70 1.30 -5.27
N CYS A 70 -2.01 1.42 -5.46
CA CYS A 70 -2.77 2.62 -5.10
C CYS A 70 -2.66 2.93 -3.60
N ARG A 71 -2.88 1.93 -2.75
CA ARG A 71 -2.75 2.08 -1.29
C ARG A 71 -1.35 2.53 -0.89
N TYR A 72 -0.31 1.93 -1.48
CA TYR A 72 1.06 2.28 -1.16
C TYR A 72 1.38 3.73 -1.56
N ARG A 73 0.97 4.14 -2.76
CA ARG A 73 1.15 5.54 -3.23
C ARG A 73 0.43 6.52 -2.31
N LEU A 74 -0.80 6.21 -1.91
CA LEU A 74 -1.57 7.02 -0.99
C LEU A 74 -0.90 7.13 0.39
N MET A 75 -0.40 6.02 0.95
CA MET A 75 0.34 6.04 2.22
C MET A 75 1.59 6.93 2.14
N THR A 76 2.34 6.82 1.06
CA THR A 76 3.55 7.64 0.84
C THR A 76 3.18 9.13 0.72
N ALA A 77 2.15 9.45 -0.04
CA ALA A 77 1.66 10.82 -0.20
C ALA A 77 1.17 11.41 1.14
N LEU A 78 0.41 10.65 1.92
CA LEU A 78 -0.06 11.05 3.25
C LEU A 78 1.09 11.29 4.23
N ASN A 79 2.12 10.44 4.22
CA ASN A 79 3.29 10.61 5.07
C ASN A 79 4.05 11.88 4.70
N THR A 80 4.26 12.13 3.42
CA THR A 80 4.89 13.36 2.93
C THR A 80 4.05 14.60 3.30
N TYR A 81 2.74 14.55 3.10
CA TYR A 81 1.82 15.63 3.47
C TYR A 81 1.91 15.95 4.97
N ARG A 82 1.82 14.92 5.84
CA ARG A 82 1.90 15.07 7.30
C ARG A 82 3.25 15.64 7.75
N ARG A 83 4.35 15.22 7.13
CA ARG A 83 5.67 15.77 7.42
C ARG A 83 5.77 17.25 7.07
N ARG A 84 5.23 17.65 5.91
CA ARG A 84 5.18 19.07 5.51
C ARG A 84 4.38 19.92 6.49
N GLN A 85 3.23 19.42 6.93
CA GLN A 85 2.39 20.11 7.94
C GLN A 85 3.12 20.29 9.29
N LYS A 86 3.91 19.30 9.74
CA LYS A 86 4.64 19.37 11.01
C LYS A 86 5.88 20.27 10.97
N ARG A 87 6.50 20.48 9.82
CA ARG A 87 7.83 21.09 9.75
C ARG A 87 7.88 22.55 9.36
N HIS A 88 6.87 23.15 8.77
CA HIS A 88 6.93 24.51 8.18
C HIS A 88 8.18 24.78 7.31
N VAL A 89 8.78 23.75 6.67
CA VAL A 89 10.08 23.80 5.99
C VAL A 89 9.90 23.71 4.47
N PRO A 90 10.65 24.53 3.66
CA PRO A 90 10.62 24.49 2.20
C PRO A 90 11.10 23.15 1.63
N LEU A 91 10.65 22.88 0.40
CA LEU A 91 10.97 21.72 -0.41
C LEU A 91 12.50 21.57 -0.62
N GLU A 92 13.15 20.73 0.16
CA GLU A 92 14.40 20.09 -0.22
C GLU A 92 14.31 18.61 0.15
N ASP A 93 14.42 17.77 -0.86
CA ASP A 93 14.64 16.30 -0.88
C ASP A 93 14.36 15.55 0.43
N ASP A 94 13.09 15.40 0.74
CA ASP A 94 12.68 14.38 1.69
C ASP A 94 12.43 13.09 0.89
N ALA A 95 13.33 12.12 1.05
CA ALA A 95 13.36 10.85 0.35
C ALA A 95 11.98 10.17 0.33
N ALA A 96 11.15 10.55 -0.64
CA ALA A 96 10.15 9.65 -1.15
C ALA A 96 10.92 8.40 -1.56
N LEU A 97 10.46 7.24 -1.11
CA LEU A 97 11.02 5.97 -1.58
C LEU A 97 11.17 6.06 -3.09
N THR A 98 12.37 5.78 -3.58
CA THR A 98 12.59 5.73 -5.02
C THR A 98 11.61 4.75 -5.64
N GLU A 99 11.28 4.92 -6.91
CA GLU A 99 10.40 4.00 -7.63
C GLU A 99 10.85 2.54 -7.48
N GLN A 100 12.17 2.33 -7.41
CA GLN A 100 12.79 1.03 -7.18
C GLN A 100 12.49 0.46 -5.79
N GLU A 101 12.58 1.27 -4.74
CA GLU A 101 12.21 0.87 -3.37
C GLU A 101 10.71 0.63 -3.23
N LEU A 102 9.89 1.40 -3.95
CA LEU A 102 8.46 1.19 -4.07
C LEU A 102 8.14 -0.16 -4.70
N MET A 103 8.75 -0.47 -5.85
CA MET A 103 8.54 -1.75 -6.54
C MET A 103 9.03 -2.92 -5.69
N THR A 104 10.23 -2.82 -5.10
CA THR A 104 10.74 -3.83 -4.17
C THR A 104 9.82 -4.05 -2.98
N ALA A 105 9.23 -2.98 -2.43
CA ALA A 105 8.26 -3.08 -1.33
C ALA A 105 6.91 -3.67 -1.79
N ILE A 106 6.50 -3.40 -3.03
CA ILE A 106 5.31 -4.00 -3.65
C ILE A 106 5.55 -5.49 -3.92
N ASP A 107 6.70 -5.86 -4.49
CA ASP A 107 7.06 -7.25 -4.78
C ASP A 107 7.29 -8.07 -3.50
N ALA A 108 7.74 -7.41 -2.44
CA ALA A 108 7.91 -8.03 -1.13
C ALA A 108 6.59 -8.28 -0.37
N LEU A 109 5.46 -7.74 -0.86
CA LEU A 109 4.15 -8.08 -0.29
C LEU A 109 3.69 -9.41 -0.88
N PRO A 110 3.22 -10.38 -0.08
CA PRO A 110 2.80 -11.68 -0.60
C PRO A 110 1.66 -11.50 -1.60
N ASP A 111 1.86 -12.07 -2.81
CA ASP A 111 0.91 -12.02 -3.93
C ASP A 111 -0.42 -12.74 -3.65
N ARG A 112 -0.54 -13.38 -2.50
CA ARG A 112 -1.65 -14.26 -2.16
C ARG A 112 -2.05 -14.18 -0.69
N ILE A 113 -2.71 -13.10 -0.30
CA ILE A 113 -3.78 -13.27 0.68
C ILE A 113 -5.04 -13.48 -0.18
N GLY A 114 -5.12 -14.65 -0.80
CA GLY A 114 -6.15 -14.95 -1.80
C GLY A 114 -7.45 -15.45 -1.20
N SER A 115 -7.46 -15.86 0.07
CA SER A 115 -8.67 -16.30 0.74
C SER A 115 -8.86 -15.60 2.07
N ARG A 116 -10.12 -15.37 2.43
CA ARG A 116 -10.53 -14.89 3.74
C ARG A 116 -9.99 -15.76 4.86
N GLU A 117 -9.98 -17.08 4.64
CA GLU A 117 -9.47 -18.08 5.58
C GLU A 117 -7.97 -17.92 5.86
N THR A 118 -7.16 -17.66 4.84
CA THR A 118 -5.73 -17.37 5.01
C THR A 118 -5.51 -16.11 5.83
N LEU A 119 -6.30 -15.05 5.59
CA LEU A 119 -6.22 -13.82 6.36
C LEU A 119 -6.62 -14.04 7.82
N GLU A 120 -7.73 -14.74 8.08
CA GLU A 120 -8.20 -15.06 9.42
C GLU A 120 -7.13 -15.85 10.20
N ARG A 121 -6.52 -16.87 9.60
CA ARG A 121 -5.43 -17.64 10.23
C ARG A 121 -4.18 -16.80 10.51
N ILE A 122 -3.81 -15.92 9.58
CA ILE A 122 -2.70 -15.00 9.82
C ILE A 122 -3.00 -14.10 11.03
N LEU A 123 -4.21 -13.55 11.10
CA LEU A 123 -4.63 -12.70 12.21
C LEU A 123 -4.68 -13.46 13.54
N ASP A 124 -5.15 -14.71 13.53
CA ASP A 124 -5.20 -15.57 14.72
C ASP A 124 -3.80 -15.94 15.24
N ALA A 125 -2.84 -16.08 14.34
CA ALA A 125 -1.44 -16.36 14.70
C ALA A 125 -0.67 -15.13 15.21
N LEU A 126 -1.24 -13.93 15.11
CA LEU A 126 -0.64 -12.70 15.63
C LEU A 126 -1.03 -12.49 17.10
N ASN A 127 -0.06 -12.07 17.92
CA ASN A 127 -0.36 -11.61 19.27
C ASN A 127 -1.01 -10.20 19.24
N GLU A 128 -1.58 -9.76 20.37
CA GLU A 128 -2.33 -8.50 20.45
C GLU A 128 -1.48 -7.27 20.08
N ARG A 129 -0.19 -7.26 20.42
CA ARG A 129 0.73 -6.18 20.02
C ARG A 129 0.96 -6.16 18.52
N GLU A 130 1.11 -7.34 17.91
CA GLU A 130 1.25 -7.49 16.46
C GLU A 130 -0.02 -7.08 15.73
N LYS A 131 -1.20 -7.49 16.23
CA LYS A 131 -2.51 -7.06 15.69
C LYS A 131 -2.67 -5.55 15.76
N GLY A 132 -2.34 -4.94 16.91
CA GLY A 132 -2.38 -3.50 17.08
C GLY A 132 -1.46 -2.76 16.10
N LEU A 133 -0.28 -3.30 15.82
CA LEU A 133 0.66 -2.72 14.85
C LEU A 133 0.14 -2.86 13.42
N VAL A 134 -0.45 -4.01 13.08
CA VAL A 134 -1.12 -4.24 11.79
C VAL A 134 -2.27 -3.27 11.62
N GLN A 135 -3.16 -3.17 12.60
CA GLN A 135 -4.29 -2.26 12.56
C GLN A 135 -3.84 -0.82 12.36
N ALA A 136 -2.94 -0.34 13.21
CA ALA A 136 -2.51 1.05 13.18
C ALA A 136 -1.78 1.41 11.87
N HIS A 137 -0.87 0.55 11.39
CA HIS A 137 -0.07 0.87 10.21
C HIS A 137 -0.79 0.57 8.90
N PHE A 138 -1.39 -0.64 8.76
CA PHE A 138 -1.96 -1.09 7.49
C PHE A 138 -3.43 -0.71 7.32
N VAL A 139 -4.20 -0.60 8.40
CA VAL A 139 -5.62 -0.25 8.32
C VAL A 139 -5.82 1.24 8.56
N ASP A 140 -5.25 1.78 9.65
CA ASP A 140 -5.45 3.18 10.04
C ASP A 140 -4.45 4.15 9.38
N GLY A 141 -3.41 3.63 8.69
CA GLY A 141 -2.44 4.42 7.94
C GLY A 141 -1.52 5.28 8.82
N VAL A 142 -1.30 4.87 10.06
CA VAL A 142 -0.41 5.57 10.98
C VAL A 142 1.04 5.39 10.51
N SER A 143 1.79 6.50 10.41
CA SER A 143 3.19 6.46 9.97
C SER A 143 4.10 5.75 10.98
N CYS A 144 5.27 5.27 10.51
CA CYS A 144 6.26 4.67 11.42
C CYS A 144 6.76 5.67 12.46
N GLU A 145 6.86 6.94 12.10
CA GLU A 145 7.24 8.04 12.98
C GLU A 145 6.22 8.21 14.11
N GLU A 146 4.96 8.32 13.75
CA GLU A 146 3.86 8.49 14.71
C GLU A 146 3.69 7.25 15.60
N LEU A 147 3.89 6.04 15.05
CA LEU A 147 3.91 4.80 15.84
C LEU A 147 5.08 4.77 16.83
N ALA A 148 6.26 5.25 16.41
CA ALA A 148 7.42 5.33 17.28
C ALA A 148 7.16 6.30 18.44
N GLU A 149 6.58 7.46 18.18
CA GLU A 149 6.17 8.44 19.19
C GLU A 149 5.15 7.83 20.16
N ARG A 150 4.07 7.22 19.64
CA ARG A 150 2.99 6.61 20.46
C ARG A 150 3.47 5.47 21.34
N GLN A 151 4.45 4.69 20.87
CA GLN A 151 4.97 3.54 21.58
C GLN A 151 6.26 3.86 22.36
N ASN A 152 6.68 5.13 22.39
CA ASN A 152 7.93 5.59 23.01
C ASN A 152 9.14 4.74 22.60
N THR A 153 9.32 4.57 21.29
CA THR A 153 10.37 3.74 20.69
C THR A 153 10.98 4.43 19.47
N THR A 154 11.96 3.79 18.83
CA THR A 154 12.60 4.35 17.64
C THR A 154 11.86 3.95 16.35
N ILE A 155 11.95 4.79 15.32
CA ILE A 155 11.42 4.50 13.98
C ILE A 155 12.01 3.19 13.43
N GLY A 156 13.32 2.96 13.67
CA GLY A 156 14.01 1.73 13.30
C GLY A 156 13.41 0.48 13.95
N ALA A 157 13.01 0.58 15.22
CA ALA A 157 12.37 -0.53 15.94
C ALA A 157 10.98 -0.83 15.32
N ILE A 158 10.19 0.18 14.99
CA ILE A 158 8.90 0.01 14.32
C ILE A 158 9.08 -0.65 12.93
N ARG A 159 10.02 -0.15 12.12
CA ARG A 159 10.33 -0.73 10.81
C ARG A 159 10.75 -2.19 10.90
N THR A 160 11.58 -2.52 11.88
CA THR A 160 12.02 -3.91 12.15
C THR A 160 10.84 -4.79 12.58
N ALA A 161 9.95 -4.30 13.44
CA ALA A 161 8.77 -5.03 13.87
C ALA A 161 7.82 -5.30 12.67
N LEU A 162 7.58 -4.30 11.82
CA LEU A 162 6.77 -4.46 10.59
C LEU A 162 7.41 -5.44 9.60
N ALA A 163 8.74 -5.44 9.46
CA ALA A 163 9.45 -6.40 8.60
C ALA A 163 9.32 -7.84 9.12
N ARG A 164 9.41 -8.03 10.44
CA ARG A 164 9.19 -9.36 11.08
C ARG A 164 7.75 -9.84 10.89
N LEU A 165 6.78 -8.94 11.05
CA LEU A 165 5.36 -9.25 10.80
C LEU A 165 5.12 -9.69 9.34
N ARG A 166 5.68 -8.98 8.37
CA ARG A 166 5.57 -9.37 6.95
C ARG A 166 6.18 -10.75 6.70
N LYS A 167 7.35 -11.04 7.29
CA LYS A 167 7.99 -12.36 7.18
C LYS A 167 7.14 -13.46 7.81
N LYS A 168 6.54 -13.20 8.99
CA LYS A 168 5.64 -14.13 9.68
C LYS A 168 4.39 -14.40 8.84
N ALA A 169 3.73 -13.36 8.34
CA ALA A 169 2.55 -13.49 7.48
C ALA A 169 2.83 -14.27 6.20
N ARG A 170 3.99 -14.02 5.55
CA ARG A 170 4.43 -14.78 4.37
C ARG A 170 4.58 -16.27 4.67
N ARG A 171 5.27 -16.63 5.74
CA ARG A 171 5.46 -18.03 6.14
C ARG A 171 4.13 -18.73 6.40
N LEU A 172 3.18 -18.04 7.04
CA LEU A 172 1.84 -18.60 7.30
C LEU A 172 1.03 -18.78 6.01
N ALA A 173 1.20 -17.88 5.03
CA ALA A 173 0.56 -18.01 3.73
C ALA A 173 1.21 -19.10 2.83
N GLU A 174 2.51 -19.37 2.98
CA GLU A 174 3.26 -20.37 2.20
C GLU A 174 3.01 -21.81 2.69
N ASN A 175 2.76 -22.01 3.98
CA ASN A 175 2.52 -23.34 4.56
C ASN A 175 1.23 -24.03 4.07
N GLU A 176 0.47 -23.42 3.16
CA GLU A 176 -0.69 -24.02 2.48
C GLU A 176 -0.31 -24.87 1.24
N ARG A 177 0.97 -24.93 0.88
CA ARG A 177 1.40 -25.57 -0.37
C ARG A 177 1.93 -27.01 -0.19
N THR A 178 1.88 -27.55 1.02
CA THR A 178 2.29 -28.93 1.30
C THR A 178 1.10 -29.77 1.70
#